data_2a09b685a8d7375aff080c2537d14a9a
#
_entry.id   2a09b685a8d7375aff080c2537d14a9a
#
_cell.length_a   1.000
_cell.length_b   1.000
_cell.length_c   1.000
_cell.angle_alpha   90.00
_cell.angle_beta   90.00
_cell.angle_gamma   90.00
#
_symmetry.space_group_name_H-M   'P 1'
#
loop_
_entity.id
_entity.type
_entity.pdbx_description
1 polymer ?
#
loop_
_entity_poly.entity_id
_entity_poly.type
_entity_poly.pdbx_seq_one_letter_code
_entity_poly.pdbx_strand_id
1 'polypeptide(L)'
;MSASAIDTIVAPATPIGRSALAIVRIDGPLSASILKSLSGAAPEPRYVALVELAHDSQHIDHCLAVRYEAPHSFTGNDLVELTLHGSSVIVGEVIRAAIALGARFAEPGEFTERAVLNGKLDLVQAESIADLINARTSLQASLSLANLEGSLSRKASAVRESLLHVISRLEAALDFSEEGYEFISSGDARAMIERAVADSSALLETYRRGRASRSGLDAVILGRPNAGKSTLLNRLVGSDRAIVTPIPGTTRDIVRETIEIGGLPVTIADTAGLRESGDVVESIGVERARRAAEAGDLILYLVDASAGLTDEDHKELARWPEAWVVYTKTDIKPVAADAIGISVVTEHGVDELLSRLDHFVRERFAAPEGSLVNERQYQAVAECVDALRAAIASIDAGHDEQIILVDLYRASTALGLLTGAITRDEVFDEIFSKFCIGK
;
A
#
# COMPACT_ATOMS: atom_id res chain seq x y z
N MET A 1 14.58 2.24 -27.01
CA MET A 1 13.15 2.63 -27.10
C MET A 1 13.05 3.85 -28.02
N SER A 2 12.34 3.71 -29.13
CA SER A 2 11.99 4.84 -30.00
C SER A 2 11.16 5.80 -29.18
N ALA A 3 11.52 7.07 -29.12
CA ALA A 3 10.65 8.12 -28.60
C ALA A 3 9.38 8.14 -29.44
N SER A 4 8.37 7.36 -29.06
CA SER A 4 7.02 7.52 -29.57
C SER A 4 6.62 8.93 -29.18
N ALA A 5 6.14 9.73 -30.13
CA ALA A 5 5.69 11.08 -29.86
C ALA A 5 4.69 10.98 -28.72
N ILE A 6 4.98 11.62 -27.57
CA ILE A 6 4.11 11.63 -26.40
C ILE A 6 2.76 12.21 -26.87
N ASP A 7 1.73 11.40 -26.82
CA ASP A 7 0.37 11.86 -27.12
C ASP A 7 -0.24 12.68 -25.98
N THR A 8 -1.35 13.33 -26.23
CA THR A 8 -2.04 14.10 -25.19
C THR A 8 -3.19 13.30 -24.62
N ILE A 9 -3.26 13.20 -23.31
CA ILE A 9 -4.32 12.50 -22.58
C ILE A 9 -5.21 13.45 -21.77
N VAL A 10 -6.43 13.03 -21.53
CA VAL A 10 -7.41 13.75 -20.70
C VAL A 10 -8.14 12.79 -19.78
N ALA A 11 -8.34 13.17 -18.51
CA ALA A 11 -9.21 12.43 -17.60
C ALA A 11 -9.70 13.30 -16.44
N PRO A 12 -10.80 12.88 -15.73
CA PRO A 12 -11.19 13.46 -14.47
C PRO A 12 -10.19 13.02 -13.39
N ALA A 13 -9.70 13.96 -12.60
CA ALA A 13 -8.80 13.70 -11.46
C ALA A 13 -9.55 13.62 -10.11
N THR A 14 -10.85 13.84 -10.11
CA THR A 14 -11.75 13.68 -8.97
C THR A 14 -12.75 12.56 -9.25
N PRO A 15 -13.33 11.92 -8.22
CA PRO A 15 -14.37 10.90 -8.41
C PRO A 15 -15.53 11.43 -9.27
N ILE A 16 -16.05 10.57 -10.14
CA ILE A 16 -17.21 10.90 -10.98
C ILE A 16 -18.46 10.94 -10.09
N GLY A 17 -19.21 12.03 -10.14
CA GLY A 17 -20.42 12.20 -9.36
C GLY A 17 -20.78 13.68 -9.17
N ARG A 18 -21.76 13.92 -8.28
CA ARG A 18 -22.19 15.29 -7.92
C ARG A 18 -21.34 15.79 -6.76
N SER A 19 -20.63 16.89 -6.97
CA SER A 19 -19.80 17.55 -5.96
C SER A 19 -19.83 19.08 -6.16
N ALA A 20 -19.22 19.86 -5.28
CA ALA A 20 -19.07 21.30 -5.49
C ALA A 20 -18.12 21.60 -6.65
N LEU A 21 -17.01 20.88 -6.69
CA LEU A 21 -15.95 21.05 -7.71
C LEU A 21 -15.54 19.70 -8.28
N ALA A 22 -15.07 19.69 -9.51
CA ALA A 22 -14.41 18.57 -10.16
C ALA A 22 -13.15 19.05 -10.88
N ILE A 23 -12.13 18.21 -10.95
CA ILE A 23 -10.88 18.52 -11.64
C ILE A 23 -10.75 17.63 -12.86
N VAL A 24 -10.45 18.23 -14.02
CA VAL A 24 -10.05 17.53 -15.24
C VAL A 24 -8.60 17.87 -15.54
N ARG A 25 -7.80 16.85 -15.85
CA ARG A 25 -6.40 16.99 -16.27
C ARG A 25 -6.24 16.71 -17.75
N ILE A 26 -5.38 17.49 -18.40
CA ILE A 26 -4.96 17.30 -19.79
C ILE A 26 -3.44 17.33 -19.79
N ASP A 27 -2.79 16.24 -20.16
CA ASP A 27 -1.33 16.07 -20.13
C ASP A 27 -0.79 15.78 -21.52
N GLY A 28 0.27 16.45 -21.90
CA GLY A 28 0.97 16.25 -23.17
C GLY A 28 1.06 17.50 -24.03
N PRO A 29 1.66 17.37 -25.23
CA PRO A 29 2.06 18.52 -26.05
C PRO A 29 0.91 19.40 -26.56
N LEU A 30 -0.32 18.87 -26.61
CA LEU A 30 -1.49 19.65 -27.03
C LEU A 30 -2.23 20.31 -25.87
N SER A 31 -1.84 20.09 -24.61
CA SER A 31 -2.59 20.54 -23.43
C SER A 31 -2.83 22.06 -23.42
N ALA A 32 -1.79 22.86 -23.67
CA ALA A 32 -1.89 24.32 -23.73
C ALA A 32 -2.73 24.80 -24.93
N SER A 33 -2.63 24.15 -26.08
CA SER A 33 -3.41 24.50 -27.28
C SER A 33 -4.89 24.14 -27.11
N ILE A 34 -5.20 23.01 -26.47
CA ILE A 34 -6.55 22.60 -26.10
C ILE A 34 -7.17 23.63 -25.15
N LEU A 35 -6.46 24.02 -24.08
CA LEU A 35 -6.94 25.07 -23.17
C LEU A 35 -7.24 26.37 -23.94
N LYS A 36 -6.32 26.82 -24.80
CA LYS A 36 -6.52 28.02 -25.59
C LYS A 36 -7.73 27.91 -26.54
N SER A 37 -7.96 26.77 -27.13
CA SER A 37 -9.12 26.54 -28.02
C SER A 37 -10.44 26.56 -27.25
N LEU A 38 -10.44 26.05 -26.01
CA LEU A 38 -11.64 26.00 -25.16
C LEU A 38 -11.96 27.34 -24.50
N SER A 39 -10.95 28.16 -24.16
CA SER A 39 -11.12 29.36 -23.34
C SER A 39 -10.74 30.66 -24.05
N GLY A 40 -10.26 30.62 -25.28
CA GLY A 40 -9.76 31.78 -26.01
C GLY A 40 -8.42 32.31 -25.53
N ALA A 41 -7.94 31.91 -24.35
CA ALA A 41 -6.69 32.36 -23.75
C ALA A 41 -6.00 31.25 -22.99
N ALA A 42 -4.68 31.33 -22.83
CA ALA A 42 -3.94 30.47 -21.92
C ALA A 42 -3.29 31.35 -20.85
N PRO A 43 -3.53 31.06 -19.54
CA PRO A 43 -2.88 31.83 -18.47
C PRO A 43 -1.36 31.61 -18.51
N GLU A 44 -0.62 32.52 -17.86
CA GLU A 44 0.80 32.29 -17.61
C GLU A 44 1.01 30.99 -16.80
N PRO A 45 2.13 30.28 -17.01
CA PRO A 45 2.40 29.05 -16.29
C PRO A 45 2.34 29.24 -14.77
N ARG A 46 1.65 28.32 -14.07
CA ARG A 46 1.49 28.29 -12.62
C ARG A 46 0.65 29.42 -12.02
N TYR A 47 -0.02 30.24 -12.88
CA TYR A 47 -1.03 31.20 -12.44
C TYR A 47 -2.42 30.62 -12.67
N VAL A 48 -3.27 30.76 -11.66
CA VAL A 48 -4.68 30.37 -11.72
C VAL A 48 -5.48 31.51 -12.34
N ALA A 49 -6.22 31.23 -13.40
CA ALA A 49 -7.10 32.19 -14.05
C ALA A 49 -8.54 31.68 -14.07
N LEU A 50 -9.49 32.61 -13.89
CA LEU A 50 -10.88 32.35 -14.18
C LEU A 50 -11.08 32.43 -15.70
N VAL A 51 -11.59 31.35 -16.28
CA VAL A 51 -11.82 31.21 -17.73
C VAL A 51 -13.24 30.75 -18.01
N GLU A 52 -13.74 31.16 -19.16
CA GLU A 52 -14.99 30.69 -19.73
C GLU A 52 -14.66 29.59 -20.74
N LEU A 53 -15.20 28.37 -20.55
CA LEU A 53 -14.99 27.27 -21.46
C LEU A 53 -16.17 27.18 -22.44
N ALA A 54 -15.84 27.13 -23.74
CA ALA A 54 -16.80 26.91 -24.81
C ALA A 54 -16.21 25.99 -25.87
N HIS A 55 -17.06 25.21 -26.54
CA HIS A 55 -16.73 24.38 -27.69
C HIS A 55 -17.90 24.37 -28.67
N ASP A 56 -17.62 24.48 -29.98
CA ASP A 56 -18.64 24.53 -31.06
C ASP A 56 -19.77 25.55 -30.79
N SER A 57 -19.40 26.75 -30.33
CA SER A 57 -20.32 27.82 -29.95
C SER A 57 -21.25 27.50 -28.77
N GLN A 58 -21.02 26.43 -28.06
CA GLN A 58 -21.74 26.08 -26.84
C GLN A 58 -20.89 26.42 -25.61
N HIS A 59 -21.49 27.16 -24.71
CA HIS A 59 -20.92 27.46 -23.40
C HIS A 59 -20.93 26.22 -22.53
N ILE A 60 -19.79 25.88 -21.91
CA ILE A 60 -19.67 24.67 -21.08
C ILE A 60 -19.68 25.05 -19.59
N ASP A 61 -18.73 25.90 -19.17
CA ASP A 61 -18.58 26.26 -17.76
C ASP A 61 -17.72 27.52 -17.59
N HIS A 62 -17.86 28.20 -16.45
CA HIS A 62 -16.90 29.16 -15.93
C HIS A 62 -16.05 28.48 -14.88
N CYS A 63 -14.75 28.31 -15.10
CA CYS A 63 -13.90 27.51 -14.24
C CYS A 63 -12.54 28.15 -13.97
N LEU A 64 -11.81 27.59 -13.00
CA LEU A 64 -10.41 27.95 -12.80
C LEU A 64 -9.54 27.04 -13.67
N ALA A 65 -8.61 27.66 -14.39
CA ALA A 65 -7.61 26.95 -15.18
C ALA A 65 -6.20 27.29 -14.70
N VAL A 66 -5.36 26.29 -14.65
CA VAL A 66 -3.92 26.44 -14.43
C VAL A 66 -3.17 25.55 -15.42
N ARG A 67 -2.08 26.07 -15.96
CA ARG A 67 -1.17 25.31 -16.81
C ARG A 67 0.21 25.20 -16.18
N TYR A 68 0.88 24.12 -16.46
CA TYR A 68 2.26 23.85 -16.07
C TYR A 68 3.06 23.53 -17.33
N GLU A 69 4.26 24.07 -17.42
CA GLU A 69 5.19 23.79 -18.50
C GLU A 69 6.22 22.73 -18.07
N ALA A 70 6.55 21.85 -18.99
CA ALA A 70 7.60 20.88 -18.81
C ALA A 70 8.95 21.56 -18.43
N PRO A 71 9.75 21.00 -17.50
CA PRO A 71 9.50 19.82 -16.69
C PRO A 71 8.79 20.10 -15.35
N HIS A 72 8.19 21.28 -15.15
CA HIS A 72 7.69 21.78 -13.87
C HIS A 72 6.19 21.46 -13.63
N SER A 73 5.80 20.23 -13.96
CA SER A 73 4.46 19.65 -13.72
C SER A 73 4.56 18.38 -12.89
N PHE A 74 3.41 17.79 -12.55
CA PHE A 74 3.34 16.49 -11.88
C PHE A 74 3.93 15.36 -12.73
N THR A 75 3.57 15.32 -14.01
CA THR A 75 4.03 14.31 -14.96
C THR A 75 5.42 14.59 -15.56
N GLY A 76 5.91 15.83 -15.42
CA GLY A 76 7.09 16.30 -16.15
C GLY A 76 6.81 16.77 -17.59
N ASN A 77 5.59 16.62 -18.10
CA ASN A 77 5.13 17.10 -19.40
C ASN A 77 4.40 18.46 -19.25
N ASP A 78 3.99 19.06 -20.35
CA ASP A 78 3.00 20.14 -20.31
C ASP A 78 1.68 19.60 -19.76
N LEU A 79 1.12 20.26 -18.76
CA LEU A 79 -0.08 19.82 -18.04
C LEU A 79 -1.04 20.99 -17.84
N VAL A 80 -2.34 20.75 -18.02
CA VAL A 80 -3.43 21.67 -17.69
C VAL A 80 -4.35 21.01 -16.66
N GLU A 81 -4.72 21.77 -15.63
CA GLU A 81 -5.77 21.41 -14.69
C GLU A 81 -6.92 22.40 -14.77
N LEU A 82 -8.14 21.89 -14.95
CA LEU A 82 -9.38 22.65 -14.99
C LEU A 82 -10.20 22.29 -13.75
N THR A 83 -10.45 23.29 -12.89
CA THR A 83 -11.34 23.13 -11.74
C THR A 83 -12.73 23.62 -12.10
N LEU A 84 -13.61 22.67 -12.38
CA LEU A 84 -14.97 22.83 -12.90
C LEU A 84 -16.01 22.79 -11.80
N HIS A 85 -17.25 23.20 -12.09
CA HIS A 85 -18.40 22.80 -11.25
C HIS A 85 -18.58 21.29 -11.32
N GLY A 86 -18.81 20.66 -10.14
CA GLY A 86 -18.84 19.22 -9.97
C GLY A 86 -20.09 18.53 -10.53
N SER A 87 -20.31 18.65 -11.84
CA SER A 87 -21.36 18.01 -12.60
C SER A 87 -20.77 16.98 -13.57
N SER A 88 -21.27 15.73 -13.53
CA SER A 88 -20.86 14.70 -14.49
C SER A 88 -21.10 15.09 -15.94
N VAL A 89 -22.10 15.94 -16.20
CA VAL A 89 -22.40 16.47 -17.55
C VAL A 89 -21.29 17.43 -17.99
N ILE A 90 -20.94 18.41 -17.15
CA ILE A 90 -19.89 19.40 -17.45
C ILE A 90 -18.54 18.70 -17.66
N VAL A 91 -18.15 17.80 -16.74
CA VAL A 91 -16.92 17.00 -16.88
C VAL A 91 -16.90 16.21 -18.17
N GLY A 92 -18.04 15.57 -18.53
CA GLY A 92 -18.17 14.82 -19.78
C GLY A 92 -18.06 15.70 -21.03
N GLU A 93 -18.62 16.92 -21.00
CA GLU A 93 -18.50 17.89 -22.14
C GLU A 93 -17.05 18.33 -22.33
N VAL A 94 -16.35 18.70 -21.23
CA VAL A 94 -14.94 19.10 -21.31
C VAL A 94 -14.05 17.99 -21.85
N ILE A 95 -14.28 16.73 -21.40
CA ILE A 95 -13.52 15.57 -21.89
C ILE A 95 -13.79 15.35 -23.38
N ARG A 96 -15.07 15.37 -23.83
CA ARG A 96 -15.40 15.23 -25.24
C ARG A 96 -14.79 16.33 -26.11
N ALA A 97 -14.82 17.55 -25.63
CA ALA A 97 -14.21 18.69 -26.32
C ALA A 97 -12.68 18.53 -26.42
N ALA A 98 -12.01 18.11 -25.35
CA ALA A 98 -10.58 17.84 -25.38
C ALA A 98 -10.21 16.71 -26.35
N ILE A 99 -11.03 15.64 -26.41
CA ILE A 99 -10.84 14.53 -27.37
C ILE A 99 -11.04 15.02 -28.80
N ALA A 100 -12.07 15.81 -29.07
CA ALA A 100 -12.28 16.40 -30.38
C ALA A 100 -11.12 17.30 -30.83
N LEU A 101 -10.38 17.88 -29.88
CA LEU A 101 -9.19 18.70 -30.12
C LEU A 101 -7.87 17.91 -30.15
N GLY A 102 -7.94 16.58 -30.14
CA GLY A 102 -6.79 15.70 -30.37
C GLY A 102 -6.20 15.01 -29.13
N ALA A 103 -6.83 15.13 -27.98
CA ALA A 103 -6.50 14.30 -26.84
C ALA A 103 -7.14 12.90 -26.97
N ARG A 104 -6.61 11.89 -26.26
CA ARG A 104 -7.35 10.66 -26.00
C ARG A 104 -7.69 10.54 -24.52
N PHE A 105 -8.62 9.66 -24.19
CA PHE A 105 -8.90 9.35 -22.79
C PHE A 105 -7.70 8.62 -22.16
N ALA A 106 -7.36 8.99 -20.92
CA ALA A 106 -6.24 8.38 -20.20
C ALA A 106 -6.60 6.99 -19.67
N GLU A 107 -5.61 6.11 -19.64
CA GLU A 107 -5.71 4.82 -18.97
C GLU A 107 -5.56 4.96 -17.44
N PRO A 108 -5.96 3.94 -16.66
CA PRO A 108 -5.73 3.93 -15.22
C PRO A 108 -4.25 4.12 -14.89
N GLY A 109 -3.92 5.04 -13.97
CA GLY A 109 -2.54 5.30 -13.53
C GLY A 109 -1.64 6.04 -14.51
N GLU A 110 -2.08 6.38 -15.71
CA GLU A 110 -1.21 6.89 -16.79
C GLU A 110 -0.50 8.20 -16.46
N PHE A 111 -1.10 9.11 -15.71
CA PHE A 111 -0.41 10.34 -15.28
C PHE A 111 0.76 10.02 -14.33
N THR A 112 0.59 9.08 -13.41
CA THR A 112 1.65 8.65 -12.49
C THR A 112 2.73 7.85 -13.21
N GLU A 113 2.35 7.01 -14.17
CA GLU A 113 3.27 6.30 -15.05
C GLU A 113 4.18 7.28 -15.81
N ARG A 114 3.59 8.32 -16.44
CA ARG A 114 4.35 9.39 -17.11
C ARG A 114 5.29 10.11 -16.16
N ALA A 115 4.86 10.35 -14.91
CA ALA A 115 5.73 10.93 -13.89
C ALA A 115 6.94 10.03 -13.57
N VAL A 116 6.76 8.70 -13.53
CA VAL A 116 7.87 7.75 -13.35
C VAL A 116 8.78 7.72 -14.57
N LEU A 117 8.23 7.63 -15.79
CA LEU A 117 8.99 7.62 -17.04
C LEU A 117 9.82 8.90 -17.22
N ASN A 118 9.32 10.04 -16.75
CA ASN A 118 10.01 11.32 -16.77
C ASN A 118 10.92 11.56 -15.55
N GLY A 119 11.12 10.56 -14.69
CA GLY A 119 12.01 10.64 -13.52
C GLY A 119 11.54 11.61 -12.42
N LYS A 120 10.25 11.97 -12.39
CA LYS A 120 9.64 12.79 -11.33
C LYS A 120 9.39 11.99 -10.07
N LEU A 121 9.09 10.71 -10.23
CA LEU A 121 8.84 9.73 -9.19
C LEU A 121 9.60 8.44 -9.49
N ASP A 122 9.91 7.68 -8.48
CA ASP A 122 10.31 6.28 -8.62
C ASP A 122 9.09 5.34 -8.42
N LEU A 123 9.28 4.03 -8.66
CA LEU A 123 8.18 3.05 -8.55
C LEU A 123 7.62 2.94 -7.12
N VAL A 124 8.47 3.04 -6.09
CA VAL A 124 8.02 3.00 -4.68
C VAL A 124 7.17 4.22 -4.37
N GLN A 125 7.57 5.39 -4.84
CA GLN A 125 6.82 6.63 -4.68
C GLN A 125 5.49 6.58 -5.43
N ALA A 126 5.49 6.03 -6.64
CA ALA A 126 4.26 5.83 -7.42
C ALA A 126 3.28 4.90 -6.69
N GLU A 127 3.71 3.72 -6.25
CA GLU A 127 2.88 2.81 -5.44
C GLU A 127 2.32 3.49 -4.19
N SER A 128 3.13 4.36 -3.55
CA SER A 128 2.74 5.08 -2.33
C SER A 128 1.63 6.10 -2.56
N ILE A 129 1.47 6.65 -3.78
CA ILE A 129 0.32 7.49 -4.14
C ILE A 129 -0.99 6.69 -4.04
N ALA A 130 -1.01 5.48 -4.60
CA ALA A 130 -2.19 4.62 -4.51
C ALA A 130 -2.49 4.22 -3.06
N ASP A 131 -1.46 3.88 -2.28
CA ASP A 131 -1.60 3.53 -0.88
C ASP A 131 -2.11 4.70 -0.03
N LEU A 132 -1.62 5.93 -0.29
CA LEU A 132 -2.06 7.14 0.39
C LEU A 132 -3.55 7.45 0.13
N ILE A 133 -4.01 7.29 -1.12
CA ILE A 133 -5.40 7.50 -1.50
C ILE A 133 -6.33 6.46 -0.86
N ASN A 134 -5.86 5.22 -0.73
CA ASN A 134 -6.61 4.12 -0.15
C ASN A 134 -6.44 4.01 1.37
N ALA A 135 -5.66 4.87 2.01
CA ALA A 135 -5.45 4.87 3.44
C ALA A 135 -6.77 5.08 4.19
N ARG A 136 -7.02 4.24 5.18
CA ARG A 136 -8.23 4.23 6.01
C ARG A 136 -7.97 4.75 7.42
N THR A 137 -6.70 4.87 7.81
CA THR A 137 -6.26 5.38 9.11
C THR A 137 -5.17 6.42 8.94
N SER A 138 -5.00 7.28 9.93
CA SER A 138 -3.94 8.30 9.93
C SER A 138 -2.55 7.68 9.88
N LEU A 139 -2.35 6.52 10.51
CA LEU A 139 -1.06 5.82 10.47
C LEU A 139 -0.75 5.32 9.07
N GLN A 140 -1.74 4.72 8.36
CA GLN A 140 -1.55 4.31 6.96
C GLN A 140 -1.18 5.51 6.07
N ALA A 141 -1.91 6.62 6.19
CA ALA A 141 -1.63 7.83 5.44
C ALA A 141 -0.21 8.36 5.72
N SER A 142 0.21 8.40 6.98
CA SER A 142 1.55 8.86 7.38
C SER A 142 2.67 7.98 6.80
N LEU A 143 2.53 6.65 6.86
CA LEU A 143 3.51 5.72 6.32
C LEU A 143 3.60 5.80 4.78
N SER A 144 2.45 5.92 4.11
CA SER A 144 2.41 6.09 2.66
C SER A 144 3.04 7.43 2.24
N LEU A 145 2.78 8.51 3.00
CA LEU A 145 3.41 9.80 2.76
C LEU A 145 4.93 9.73 2.93
N ALA A 146 5.44 9.09 3.99
CA ALA A 146 6.87 8.92 4.21
C ALA A 146 7.55 8.16 3.04
N ASN A 147 6.89 7.13 2.49
CA ASN A 147 7.39 6.41 1.32
C ASN A 147 7.29 7.25 0.04
N LEU A 148 6.24 8.05 -0.14
CA LEU A 148 6.11 9.02 -1.23
C LEU A 148 7.22 10.08 -1.15
N GLU A 149 7.63 10.49 0.04
CA GLU A 149 8.78 11.37 0.29
C GLU A 149 10.14 10.65 0.13
N GLY A 150 10.12 9.38 -0.25
CA GLY A 150 11.29 8.59 -0.63
C GLY A 150 12.02 7.91 0.53
N SER A 151 11.38 7.66 1.67
CA SER A 151 12.05 7.01 2.82
C SER A 151 12.59 5.61 2.49
N LEU A 152 11.82 4.77 1.81
CA LEU A 152 12.27 3.45 1.35
C LEU A 152 13.27 3.56 0.20
N SER A 153 13.00 4.43 -0.76
CA SER A 153 13.86 4.63 -1.92
C SER A 153 15.27 5.07 -1.55
N ARG A 154 15.42 5.97 -0.57
CA ARG A 154 16.74 6.37 -0.04
C ARG A 154 17.51 5.21 0.58
N LYS A 155 16.83 4.35 1.38
CA LYS A 155 17.46 3.17 1.97
C LYS A 155 17.97 2.20 0.89
N ALA A 156 17.12 1.91 -0.10
CA ALA A 156 17.48 1.01 -1.21
C ALA A 156 18.60 1.58 -2.08
N SER A 157 18.57 2.89 -2.38
CA SER A 157 19.60 3.57 -3.15
C SER A 157 20.94 3.57 -2.45
N ALA A 158 20.97 3.77 -1.12
CA ALA A 158 22.23 3.73 -0.35
C ALA A 158 22.90 2.34 -0.44
N VAL A 159 22.14 1.25 -0.34
CA VAL A 159 22.68 -0.10 -0.54
C VAL A 159 23.17 -0.26 -1.96
N ARG A 160 22.40 0.16 -2.97
CA ARG A 160 22.77 0.04 -4.37
C ARG A 160 24.05 0.83 -4.71
N GLU A 161 24.21 2.04 -4.21
CA GLU A 161 25.40 2.86 -4.37
C GLU A 161 26.64 2.17 -3.77
N SER A 162 26.52 1.59 -2.57
CA SER A 162 27.58 0.80 -1.95
C SER A 162 27.99 -0.40 -2.83
N LEU A 163 27.01 -1.10 -3.42
CA LEU A 163 27.28 -2.21 -4.35
C LEU A 163 27.99 -1.76 -5.62
N LEU A 164 27.53 -0.65 -6.23
CA LEU A 164 28.16 -0.10 -7.42
C LEU A 164 29.63 0.29 -7.16
N HIS A 165 29.94 0.74 -5.95
CA HIS A 165 31.30 1.04 -5.56
C HIS A 165 32.19 -0.22 -5.47
N VAL A 166 31.66 -1.35 -4.97
CA VAL A 166 32.38 -2.64 -4.98
C VAL A 166 32.55 -3.15 -6.41
N ILE A 167 31.46 -3.11 -7.20
CA ILE A 167 31.47 -3.54 -8.61
C ILE A 167 32.56 -2.80 -9.39
N SER A 168 32.59 -1.47 -9.33
CA SER A 168 33.56 -0.66 -10.09
C SER A 168 34.99 -0.96 -9.72
N ARG A 169 35.29 -1.33 -8.48
CA ARG A 169 36.64 -1.71 -8.04
C ARG A 169 37.04 -3.11 -8.49
N LEU A 170 36.09 -4.06 -8.47
CA LEU A 170 36.37 -5.40 -9.00
C LEU A 170 36.53 -5.40 -10.53
N GLU A 171 35.76 -4.57 -11.25
CA GLU A 171 35.96 -4.37 -12.70
C GLU A 171 37.34 -3.78 -13.00
N ALA A 172 37.76 -2.75 -12.25
CA ALA A 172 39.07 -2.19 -12.40
C ALA A 172 40.18 -3.22 -12.10
N ALA A 173 39.98 -4.11 -11.11
CA ALA A 173 40.94 -5.19 -10.83
C ALA A 173 41.03 -6.20 -11.99
N LEU A 174 39.93 -6.48 -12.69
CA LEU A 174 39.89 -7.33 -13.87
C LEU A 174 40.59 -6.66 -15.06
N ASP A 175 40.30 -5.40 -15.35
CA ASP A 175 40.81 -4.67 -16.50
C ASP A 175 42.33 -4.44 -16.40
N PHE A 176 42.85 -4.26 -15.18
CA PHE A 176 44.29 -4.02 -14.93
C PHE A 176 45.01 -5.20 -14.26
N SER A 177 44.47 -6.41 -14.40
CA SER A 177 45.05 -7.63 -13.78
C SER A 177 46.47 -7.91 -14.14
N GLU A 178 46.92 -7.55 -15.37
CA GLU A 178 48.29 -7.72 -15.83
C GLU A 178 49.29 -6.68 -15.27
N GLU A 179 48.79 -5.55 -14.76
CA GLU A 179 49.61 -4.45 -14.24
C GLU A 179 49.92 -4.59 -12.74
N GLY A 180 49.31 -5.58 -12.04
CA GLY A 180 49.59 -5.90 -10.65
C GLY A 180 49.01 -4.89 -9.63
N TYR A 181 48.04 -4.06 -10.03
CA TYR A 181 47.35 -3.16 -9.13
C TYR A 181 46.22 -3.90 -8.35
N GLU A 182 46.20 -3.77 -7.05
CA GLU A 182 45.14 -4.24 -6.20
C GLU A 182 44.17 -3.06 -5.88
N PHE A 183 43.05 -2.99 -6.59
CA PHE A 183 42.03 -1.93 -6.39
C PHE A 183 41.15 -2.14 -5.16
N ILE A 184 40.98 -3.42 -4.76
CA ILE A 184 40.22 -3.82 -3.57
C ILE A 184 40.71 -5.20 -3.13
N SER A 185 40.96 -5.39 -1.84
CA SER A 185 41.29 -6.72 -1.33
C SER A 185 40.02 -7.57 -1.23
N SER A 186 40.14 -8.89 -1.35
CA SER A 186 39.00 -9.83 -1.16
C SER A 186 38.34 -9.66 0.22
N GLY A 187 39.16 -9.32 1.25
CA GLY A 187 38.63 -9.04 2.60
C GLY A 187 37.80 -7.77 2.66
N ASP A 188 38.24 -6.69 2.00
CA ASP A 188 37.47 -5.43 1.97
C ASP A 188 36.19 -5.57 1.15
N ALA A 189 36.27 -6.22 -0.02
CA ALA A 189 35.09 -6.52 -0.84
C ALA A 189 34.06 -7.32 -0.04
N ARG A 190 34.50 -8.40 0.62
CA ARG A 190 33.65 -9.22 1.48
C ARG A 190 32.99 -8.41 2.59
N ALA A 191 33.75 -7.58 3.30
CA ALA A 191 33.21 -6.75 4.39
C ALA A 191 32.15 -5.73 3.91
N MET A 192 32.33 -5.16 2.71
CA MET A 192 31.36 -4.25 2.11
C MET A 192 30.08 -5.00 1.70
N ILE A 193 30.21 -6.19 1.11
CA ILE A 193 29.06 -7.03 0.73
C ILE A 193 28.30 -7.51 1.98
N GLU A 194 28.99 -7.89 3.06
CA GLU A 194 28.35 -8.26 4.34
C GLU A 194 27.51 -7.13 4.93
N ARG A 195 27.97 -5.88 4.84
CA ARG A 195 27.17 -4.71 5.24
C ARG A 195 25.92 -4.57 4.39
N ALA A 196 26.05 -4.73 3.06
CA ALA A 196 24.92 -4.67 2.16
C ALA A 196 23.91 -5.81 2.44
N VAL A 197 24.37 -7.02 2.82
CA VAL A 197 23.51 -8.11 3.29
C VAL A 197 22.77 -7.71 4.57
N ALA A 198 23.47 -7.12 5.54
CA ALA A 198 22.86 -6.70 6.80
C ALA A 198 21.79 -5.63 6.59
N ASP A 199 22.09 -4.59 5.79
CA ASP A 199 21.17 -3.50 5.49
C ASP A 199 19.93 -3.98 4.71
N SER A 200 20.13 -4.84 3.70
CA SER A 200 19.04 -5.42 2.93
C SER A 200 18.20 -6.40 3.77
N SER A 201 18.82 -7.19 4.64
CA SER A 201 18.10 -8.09 5.54
C SER A 201 17.25 -7.31 6.56
N ALA A 202 17.76 -6.20 7.09
CA ALA A 202 16.99 -5.31 7.95
C ALA A 202 15.75 -4.74 7.24
N LEU A 203 15.82 -4.47 5.93
CA LEU A 203 14.64 -4.10 5.14
C LEU A 203 13.65 -5.27 5.03
N LEU A 204 14.11 -6.49 4.78
CA LEU A 204 13.23 -7.67 4.70
C LEU A 204 12.44 -7.89 6.00
N GLU A 205 13.07 -7.68 7.16
CA GLU A 205 12.43 -7.82 8.47
C GLU A 205 11.26 -6.84 8.65
N THR A 206 11.24 -5.72 7.93
CA THR A 206 10.14 -4.76 8.00
C THR A 206 8.87 -5.23 7.29
N TYR A 207 8.98 -6.20 6.37
CA TYR A 207 7.89 -6.56 5.45
C TYR A 207 6.61 -7.01 6.15
N ARG A 208 6.70 -7.85 7.17
CA ARG A 208 5.51 -8.34 7.90
C ARG A 208 4.69 -7.17 8.47
N ARG A 209 5.39 -6.20 9.10
CA ARG A 209 4.77 -5.00 9.67
C ARG A 209 4.26 -4.07 8.57
N GLY A 210 5.04 -3.86 7.51
CA GLY A 210 4.65 -3.02 6.38
C GLY A 210 3.41 -3.54 5.67
N ARG A 211 3.35 -4.84 5.40
CA ARG A 211 2.16 -5.49 4.84
C ARG A 211 0.93 -5.32 5.75
N ALA A 212 1.08 -5.56 7.06
CA ALA A 212 0.01 -5.38 8.02
C ALA A 212 -0.45 -3.91 8.08
N SER A 213 0.48 -2.96 8.04
CA SER A 213 0.17 -1.54 8.01
C SER A 213 -0.57 -1.13 6.72
N ARG A 214 -0.21 -1.71 5.57
CA ARG A 214 -0.86 -1.42 4.28
C ARG A 214 -2.23 -2.07 4.15
N SER A 215 -2.32 -3.38 4.39
CA SER A 215 -3.53 -4.18 4.12
C SER A 215 -4.53 -4.19 5.28
N GLY A 216 -4.07 -3.82 6.48
CA GLY A 216 -4.79 -4.05 7.72
C GLY A 216 -4.55 -5.45 8.27
N LEU A 217 -5.26 -5.78 9.34
CA LEU A 217 -5.21 -7.06 10.03
C LEU A 217 -6.57 -7.76 9.94
N ASP A 218 -6.55 -9.07 9.90
CA ASP A 218 -7.73 -9.89 10.06
C ASP A 218 -7.83 -10.41 11.52
N ALA A 219 -8.91 -10.04 12.21
CA ALA A 219 -9.24 -10.52 13.54
C ALA A 219 -10.42 -11.49 13.48
N VAL A 220 -10.34 -12.56 14.24
CA VAL A 220 -11.40 -13.57 14.31
C VAL A 220 -11.90 -13.71 15.75
N ILE A 221 -13.23 -13.62 15.92
CA ILE A 221 -13.87 -13.87 17.20
C ILE A 221 -14.37 -15.32 17.24
N LEU A 222 -13.77 -16.12 18.11
CA LEU A 222 -14.14 -17.51 18.38
C LEU A 222 -14.83 -17.66 19.73
N GLY A 223 -15.41 -18.80 20.00
CA GLY A 223 -16.07 -19.15 21.27
C GLY A 223 -17.38 -19.87 21.04
N ARG A 224 -17.90 -20.47 22.08
CA ARG A 224 -19.13 -21.28 22.07
C ARG A 224 -20.36 -20.47 21.66
N PRO A 225 -21.47 -21.11 21.25
CA PRO A 225 -22.75 -20.44 21.08
C PRO A 225 -23.13 -19.65 22.34
N ASN A 226 -23.69 -18.46 22.16
CA ASN A 226 -24.10 -17.54 23.24
C ASN A 226 -22.97 -16.98 24.14
N ALA A 227 -21.69 -17.15 23.76
CA ALA A 227 -20.55 -16.53 24.44
C ALA A 227 -20.46 -15.00 24.24
N GLY A 228 -21.39 -14.37 23.52
CA GLY A 228 -21.45 -12.92 23.33
C GLY A 228 -20.68 -12.39 22.12
N LYS A 229 -20.33 -13.25 21.14
CA LYS A 229 -19.54 -12.87 19.95
C LYS A 229 -20.15 -11.69 19.18
N SER A 230 -21.38 -11.85 18.69
CA SER A 230 -22.07 -10.77 17.94
C SER A 230 -22.34 -9.54 18.80
N THR A 231 -22.54 -9.71 20.11
CA THR A 231 -22.72 -8.60 21.04
C THR A 231 -21.45 -7.77 21.16
N LEU A 232 -20.28 -8.43 21.30
CA LEU A 232 -19.00 -7.74 21.33
C LEU A 232 -18.73 -7.07 19.98
N LEU A 233 -18.91 -7.77 18.85
CA LEU A 233 -18.71 -7.19 17.52
C LEU A 233 -19.54 -5.91 17.34
N ASN A 234 -20.84 -5.98 17.61
CA ASN A 234 -21.74 -4.82 17.49
C ASN A 234 -21.31 -3.65 18.38
N ARG A 235 -20.79 -3.93 19.58
CA ARG A 235 -20.26 -2.88 20.47
C ARG A 235 -18.97 -2.26 19.92
N LEU A 236 -18.08 -3.07 19.35
CA LEU A 236 -16.84 -2.58 18.72
C LEU A 236 -17.16 -1.72 17.49
N VAL A 237 -18.05 -2.17 16.63
CA VAL A 237 -18.48 -1.44 15.41
C VAL A 237 -19.30 -0.17 15.77
N GLY A 238 -20.11 -0.20 16.81
CA GLY A 238 -20.86 0.96 17.29
C GLY A 238 -20.02 2.02 18.00
N SER A 239 -18.71 1.84 18.11
CA SER A 239 -17.77 2.82 18.64
C SER A 239 -17.33 3.85 17.58
N ASP A 240 -16.78 5.00 18.01
CA ASP A 240 -16.20 6.01 17.10
C ASP A 240 -15.00 5.50 16.27
N ARG A 241 -14.63 4.22 16.46
CA ARG A 241 -13.54 3.54 15.76
C ARG A 241 -13.98 2.80 14.50
N ALA A 242 -15.28 2.77 14.16
CA ALA A 242 -15.79 2.13 12.97
C ALA A 242 -15.27 2.82 11.70
N ILE A 243 -14.65 2.04 10.80
CA ILE A 243 -14.19 2.55 9.51
C ILE A 243 -15.33 2.31 8.51
N VAL A 244 -16.04 3.39 8.17
CA VAL A 244 -17.12 3.33 7.17
C VAL A 244 -16.51 3.18 5.78
N THR A 245 -16.73 2.04 5.13
CA THR A 245 -16.32 1.84 3.73
C THR A 245 -17.50 2.18 2.80
N PRO A 246 -17.31 3.06 1.81
CA PRO A 246 -18.38 3.42 0.87
C PRO A 246 -18.60 2.40 -0.27
N ILE A 247 -18.17 1.15 -0.15
CA ILE A 247 -18.32 0.16 -1.21
C ILE A 247 -19.65 -0.61 -1.00
N PRO A 248 -20.69 -0.37 -1.82
CA PRO A 248 -21.92 -1.15 -1.78
C PRO A 248 -21.69 -2.51 -2.47
N GLY A 249 -22.05 -3.63 -1.83
CA GLY A 249 -22.17 -4.89 -2.56
C GLY A 249 -21.68 -6.19 -1.91
N THR A 250 -21.29 -6.21 -0.63
CA THR A 250 -20.73 -7.42 0.02
C THR A 250 -21.69 -8.11 1.00
N THR A 251 -23.01 -7.99 0.81
CA THR A 251 -24.04 -8.40 1.81
C THR A 251 -24.47 -9.87 1.72
N ARG A 252 -23.73 -10.79 1.09
CA ARG A 252 -24.12 -12.22 1.02
C ARG A 252 -23.15 -13.22 1.64
N ASP A 253 -21.97 -12.78 2.07
CA ASP A 253 -20.98 -13.62 2.75
C ASP A 253 -20.64 -12.98 4.10
N ILE A 254 -20.08 -13.76 5.02
CA ILE A 254 -19.66 -13.43 6.40
C ILE A 254 -19.65 -11.92 6.70
N VAL A 255 -20.43 -11.46 7.66
CA VAL A 255 -20.42 -10.04 8.09
C VAL A 255 -19.01 -9.70 8.55
N ARG A 256 -18.33 -8.91 7.73
CA ARG A 256 -16.98 -8.41 8.02
C ARG A 256 -17.09 -6.92 8.30
N GLU A 257 -16.66 -6.53 9.47
CA GLU A 257 -16.65 -5.13 9.87
C GLU A 257 -15.22 -4.69 10.14
N THR A 258 -14.87 -3.48 9.74
CA THR A 258 -13.53 -2.94 9.94
C THR A 258 -13.55 -1.82 10.96
N ILE A 259 -12.68 -1.91 11.96
CA ILE A 259 -12.48 -0.87 12.98
C ILE A 259 -11.02 -0.50 13.07
N GLU A 260 -10.71 0.68 13.63
CA GLU A 260 -9.35 1.09 13.91
C GLU A 260 -8.89 0.57 15.27
N ILE A 261 -7.79 -0.21 15.29
CA ILE A 261 -7.10 -0.65 16.51
C ILE A 261 -5.61 -0.34 16.36
N GLY A 262 -5.04 0.39 17.30
CA GLY A 262 -3.60 0.71 17.30
C GLY A 262 -3.14 1.56 16.10
N GLY A 263 -4.07 2.23 15.43
CA GLY A 263 -3.82 3.01 14.21
C GLY A 263 -3.89 2.19 12.93
N LEU A 264 -4.21 0.89 13.01
CA LEU A 264 -4.38 0.02 11.84
C LEU A 264 -5.85 -0.37 11.64
N PRO A 265 -6.30 -0.55 10.38
CA PRO A 265 -7.61 -1.13 10.12
C PRO A 265 -7.57 -2.62 10.48
N VAL A 266 -8.49 -3.03 11.35
CA VAL A 266 -8.67 -4.43 11.75
C VAL A 266 -10.03 -4.90 11.28
N THR A 267 -10.05 -5.86 10.37
CA THR A 267 -11.27 -6.46 9.85
C THR A 267 -11.67 -7.63 10.75
N ILE A 268 -12.81 -7.50 11.41
CA ILE A 268 -13.33 -8.52 12.31
C ILE A 268 -14.36 -9.35 11.56
N ALA A 269 -14.13 -10.67 11.50
CA ALA A 269 -15.07 -11.62 10.94
C ALA A 269 -16.01 -12.15 12.03
N ASP A 270 -17.33 -11.93 11.88
CA ASP A 270 -18.33 -12.59 12.73
C ASP A 270 -18.60 -14.01 12.26
N THR A 271 -18.13 -14.96 13.03
CA THR A 271 -18.39 -16.38 12.79
C THR A 271 -19.78 -16.85 13.26
N ALA A 272 -20.54 -16.01 13.96
CA ALA A 272 -21.87 -16.34 14.50
C ALA A 272 -23.03 -15.94 13.58
N GLY A 273 -22.82 -15.04 12.60
CA GLY A 273 -23.88 -14.54 11.67
C GLY A 273 -24.40 -15.59 10.67
N LEU A 274 -23.90 -16.81 10.69
CA LEU A 274 -24.26 -17.91 9.79
C LEU A 274 -25.44 -18.76 10.32
N ARG A 275 -26.34 -18.20 11.11
CA ARG A 275 -27.54 -18.92 11.56
C ARG A 275 -28.57 -18.97 10.44
N GLU A 276 -28.58 -20.09 9.70
CA GLU A 276 -29.81 -20.68 9.20
C GLU A 276 -29.91 -22.10 9.78
N SER A 277 -31.09 -22.41 10.28
CA SER A 277 -31.46 -23.57 11.06
C SER A 277 -31.09 -24.93 10.45
N GLY A 278 -30.28 -25.73 11.17
CA GLY A 278 -30.08 -27.16 10.91
C GLY A 278 -28.67 -27.66 11.26
N ASP A 279 -28.58 -28.83 11.89
CA ASP A 279 -27.33 -29.46 12.40
C ASP A 279 -26.15 -29.55 11.37
N VAL A 280 -26.44 -29.58 10.08
CA VAL A 280 -25.41 -29.64 9.01
C VAL A 280 -24.77 -28.28 8.74
N VAL A 281 -25.50 -27.19 9.00
CA VAL A 281 -25.02 -25.81 8.76
C VAL A 281 -24.11 -25.33 9.88
N GLU A 282 -24.29 -25.84 11.09
CA GLU A 282 -23.45 -25.53 12.25
C GLU A 282 -22.03 -26.07 12.07
N SER A 283 -21.86 -27.28 11.53
CA SER A 283 -20.54 -27.86 11.24
C SER A 283 -19.77 -27.09 10.15
N ILE A 284 -20.47 -26.59 9.13
CA ILE A 284 -19.89 -25.74 8.06
C ILE A 284 -19.45 -24.38 8.64
N GLY A 285 -20.25 -23.81 9.55
CA GLY A 285 -19.91 -22.57 10.24
C GLY A 285 -18.63 -22.68 11.09
N VAL A 286 -18.48 -23.74 11.84
CA VAL A 286 -17.29 -24.04 12.65
C VAL A 286 -16.05 -24.22 11.78
N GLU A 287 -16.16 -24.97 10.67
CA GLU A 287 -15.03 -25.17 9.75
C GLU A 287 -14.57 -23.87 9.07
N ARG A 288 -15.53 -23.01 8.67
CA ARG A 288 -15.21 -21.68 8.11
C ARG A 288 -14.55 -20.77 9.15
N ALA A 289 -15.04 -20.81 10.40
CA ALA A 289 -14.44 -20.06 11.50
C ALA A 289 -12.99 -20.49 11.76
N ARG A 290 -12.73 -21.79 11.70
CA ARG A 290 -11.37 -22.34 11.85
C ARG A 290 -10.45 -21.91 10.73
N ARG A 291 -10.88 -21.99 9.47
CA ARG A 291 -10.09 -21.50 8.32
C ARG A 291 -9.81 -19.99 8.42
N ALA A 292 -10.79 -19.21 8.88
CA ALA A 292 -10.56 -17.78 9.12
C ALA A 292 -9.53 -17.57 10.24
N ALA A 293 -9.55 -18.37 11.30
CA ALA A 293 -8.59 -18.29 12.39
C ALA A 293 -7.17 -18.72 11.98
N GLU A 294 -7.04 -19.71 11.08
CA GLU A 294 -5.75 -20.11 10.50
C GLU A 294 -5.07 -18.99 9.70
N ALA A 295 -5.87 -18.14 9.06
CA ALA A 295 -5.41 -17.00 8.27
C ALA A 295 -5.36 -15.69 9.07
N GLY A 296 -5.97 -15.65 10.27
CA GLY A 296 -6.12 -14.44 11.08
C GLY A 296 -4.83 -14.00 11.78
N ASP A 297 -4.65 -12.70 11.88
CA ASP A 297 -3.52 -12.08 12.61
C ASP A 297 -3.80 -11.98 14.11
N LEU A 298 -5.07 -11.99 14.52
CA LEU A 298 -5.54 -11.86 15.90
C LEU A 298 -6.75 -12.76 16.15
N ILE A 299 -6.69 -13.55 17.21
CA ILE A 299 -7.79 -14.43 17.63
C ILE A 299 -8.27 -14.01 19.01
N LEU A 300 -9.55 -13.64 19.12
CA LEU A 300 -10.25 -13.41 20.38
C LEU A 300 -11.14 -14.60 20.69
N TYR A 301 -10.82 -15.35 21.71
CA TYR A 301 -11.61 -16.49 22.15
C TYR A 301 -12.52 -16.09 23.33
N LEU A 302 -13.82 -16.03 23.08
CA LEU A 302 -14.81 -15.58 24.06
C LEU A 302 -15.33 -16.74 24.91
N VAL A 303 -15.30 -16.53 26.23
CA VAL A 303 -15.80 -17.45 27.23
C VAL A 303 -16.89 -16.76 28.06
N ASP A 304 -18.07 -17.36 28.19
CA ASP A 304 -19.09 -16.88 29.11
C ASP A 304 -18.61 -17.11 30.56
N ALA A 305 -18.36 -16.02 31.30
CA ALA A 305 -17.87 -16.10 32.69
C ALA A 305 -18.79 -16.89 33.61
N SER A 306 -20.11 -16.90 33.35
CA SER A 306 -21.08 -17.64 34.16
C SER A 306 -20.90 -19.16 34.01
N ALA A 307 -20.54 -19.63 32.82
CA ALA A 307 -20.27 -21.04 32.53
C ALA A 307 -18.82 -21.46 32.85
N GLY A 308 -17.87 -20.52 32.68
CA GLY A 308 -16.43 -20.78 32.79
C GLY A 308 -15.89 -21.60 31.62
N LEU A 309 -14.60 -21.90 31.68
CA LEU A 309 -13.91 -22.76 30.69
C LEU A 309 -14.39 -24.21 30.81
N THR A 310 -14.70 -24.82 29.69
CA THR A 310 -15.08 -26.22 29.58
C THR A 310 -14.00 -27.08 28.91
N ASP A 311 -14.10 -28.40 28.93
CA ASP A 311 -13.17 -29.28 28.24
C ASP A 311 -13.14 -29.04 26.73
N GLU A 312 -14.24 -28.55 26.13
CA GLU A 312 -14.33 -28.20 24.74
C GLU A 312 -13.53 -26.91 24.46
N ASP A 313 -13.67 -25.89 25.33
CA ASP A 313 -12.89 -24.65 25.24
C ASP A 313 -11.40 -24.95 25.37
N HIS A 314 -10.99 -25.82 26.26
CA HIS A 314 -9.57 -26.24 26.39
C HIS A 314 -9.05 -26.94 25.14
N LYS A 315 -9.85 -27.77 24.47
CA LYS A 315 -9.45 -28.41 23.21
C LYS A 315 -9.31 -27.42 22.07
N GLU A 316 -10.21 -26.43 21.97
CA GLU A 316 -10.09 -25.39 20.95
C GLU A 316 -8.91 -24.46 21.23
N LEU A 317 -8.72 -24.01 22.46
CA LEU A 317 -7.59 -23.15 22.85
C LEU A 317 -6.22 -23.83 22.64
N ALA A 318 -6.16 -25.16 22.81
CA ALA A 318 -4.93 -25.91 22.50
C ALA A 318 -4.52 -25.83 21.02
N ARG A 319 -5.44 -25.53 20.11
CA ARG A 319 -5.14 -25.29 18.68
C ARG A 319 -4.64 -23.87 18.42
N TRP A 320 -5.02 -22.93 19.29
CA TRP A 320 -4.74 -21.51 19.14
C TRP A 320 -4.01 -20.95 20.37
N PRO A 321 -2.74 -21.33 20.59
CA PRO A 321 -2.01 -20.95 21.80
C PRO A 321 -1.79 -19.43 21.93
N GLU A 322 -1.88 -18.68 20.82
CA GLU A 322 -1.77 -17.22 20.80
C GLU A 322 -3.13 -16.51 20.94
N ALA A 323 -4.24 -17.24 21.10
CA ALA A 323 -5.57 -16.64 21.23
C ALA A 323 -5.70 -15.87 22.57
N TRP A 324 -6.31 -14.71 22.50
CA TRP A 324 -6.66 -13.93 23.67
C TRP A 324 -7.98 -14.45 24.26
N VAL A 325 -7.92 -14.99 25.46
CA VAL A 325 -9.11 -15.44 26.17
C VAL A 325 -9.80 -14.25 26.81
N VAL A 326 -11.02 -13.95 26.35
CA VAL A 326 -11.83 -12.85 26.83
C VAL A 326 -13.09 -13.40 27.50
N TYR A 327 -13.23 -13.14 28.79
CA TYR A 327 -14.41 -13.53 29.54
C TYR A 327 -15.50 -12.48 29.37
N THR A 328 -16.65 -12.91 28.90
CA THR A 328 -17.84 -12.06 28.72
C THR A 328 -18.81 -12.23 29.88
N LYS A 329 -19.81 -11.34 30.00
CA LYS A 329 -20.86 -11.36 31.02
C LYS A 329 -20.32 -11.31 32.46
N THR A 330 -19.28 -10.51 32.67
CA THR A 330 -18.64 -10.36 34.00
C THR A 330 -19.53 -9.62 35.01
N ASP A 331 -20.63 -9.00 34.55
CA ASP A 331 -21.72 -8.48 35.37
C ASP A 331 -22.49 -9.59 36.08
N ILE A 332 -22.57 -10.79 35.52
CA ILE A 332 -23.22 -11.97 36.12
C ILE A 332 -22.26 -12.69 37.06
N LYS A 333 -21.02 -12.90 36.64
CA LYS A 333 -20.01 -13.57 37.44
C LYS A 333 -18.65 -12.92 37.21
N PRO A 334 -18.04 -12.36 38.25
CA PRO A 334 -16.69 -11.78 38.15
C PRO A 334 -15.62 -12.85 37.86
N VAL A 335 -14.56 -12.41 37.21
CA VAL A 335 -13.39 -13.24 36.89
C VAL A 335 -12.17 -12.80 37.69
N ALA A 336 -11.09 -13.57 37.63
CA ALA A 336 -9.82 -13.24 38.28
C ALA A 336 -9.27 -11.88 37.76
N ALA A 337 -8.56 -11.14 38.60
CA ALA A 337 -8.09 -9.79 38.29
C ALA A 337 -7.05 -9.73 37.14
N ASP A 338 -6.38 -10.83 36.86
CA ASP A 338 -5.40 -10.98 35.77
C ASP A 338 -6.06 -11.41 34.46
N ALA A 339 -7.32 -11.85 34.50
CA ALA A 339 -8.07 -12.24 33.31
C ALA A 339 -8.69 -11.03 32.58
N ILE A 340 -8.77 -11.13 31.24
CA ILE A 340 -9.48 -10.13 30.45
C ILE A 340 -10.99 -10.39 30.56
N GLY A 341 -11.65 -9.56 31.36
CA GLY A 341 -13.08 -9.69 31.63
C GLY A 341 -13.86 -8.48 31.14
N ILE A 342 -14.95 -8.72 30.42
CA ILE A 342 -15.84 -7.66 29.89
C ILE A 342 -17.31 -7.91 30.18
N SER A 343 -18.06 -6.84 30.34
CA SER A 343 -19.52 -6.84 30.20
C SER A 343 -19.95 -5.78 29.20
N VAL A 344 -20.53 -6.21 28.09
CA VAL A 344 -21.08 -5.27 27.07
C VAL A 344 -22.33 -4.56 27.60
N VAL A 345 -23.03 -5.14 28.55
CA VAL A 345 -24.26 -4.55 29.14
C VAL A 345 -23.94 -3.36 30.06
N THR A 346 -22.89 -3.50 30.86
CA THR A 346 -22.44 -2.45 31.81
C THR A 346 -21.27 -1.65 31.27
N GLU A 347 -20.78 -1.97 30.09
CA GLU A 347 -19.56 -1.42 29.45
C GLU A 347 -18.26 -1.66 30.24
N HIS A 348 -18.32 -2.39 31.35
CA HIS A 348 -17.15 -2.70 32.15
C HIS A 348 -16.13 -3.51 31.38
N GLY A 349 -14.85 -3.11 31.47
CA GLY A 349 -13.70 -3.82 30.86
C GLY A 349 -13.55 -3.69 29.35
N VAL A 350 -14.52 -3.11 28.61
CA VAL A 350 -14.45 -2.97 27.15
C VAL A 350 -13.34 -2.01 26.74
N ASP A 351 -13.23 -0.86 27.42
CA ASP A 351 -12.17 0.12 27.13
C ASP A 351 -10.79 -0.43 27.49
N GLU A 352 -10.68 -1.26 28.54
CA GLU A 352 -9.43 -1.92 28.90
C GLU A 352 -9.03 -2.95 27.82
N LEU A 353 -9.97 -3.77 27.34
CA LEU A 353 -9.72 -4.68 26.22
C LEU A 353 -9.22 -3.93 24.99
N LEU A 354 -9.90 -2.85 24.60
CA LEU A 354 -9.51 -2.00 23.48
C LEU A 354 -8.10 -1.40 23.66
N SER A 355 -7.82 -0.90 24.85
CA SER A 355 -6.48 -0.34 25.16
C SER A 355 -5.36 -1.39 25.07
N ARG A 356 -5.61 -2.61 25.56
CA ARG A 356 -4.66 -3.73 25.42
C ARG A 356 -4.48 -4.15 23.97
N LEU A 357 -5.55 -4.17 23.17
CA LEU A 357 -5.51 -4.46 21.74
C LEU A 357 -4.75 -3.36 20.96
N ASP A 358 -5.01 -2.09 21.27
CA ASP A 358 -4.28 -0.95 20.67
C ASP A 358 -2.77 -1.07 20.90
N HIS A 359 -2.38 -1.38 22.13
CA HIS A 359 -0.96 -1.54 22.49
C HIS A 359 -0.33 -2.73 21.74
N PHE A 360 -0.98 -3.89 21.77
CA PHE A 360 -0.53 -5.09 21.09
C PHE A 360 -0.38 -4.90 19.58
N VAL A 361 -1.41 -4.33 18.92
CA VAL A 361 -1.39 -4.09 17.49
C VAL A 361 -0.28 -3.10 17.12
N ARG A 362 -0.12 -2.03 17.89
CA ARG A 362 0.91 -1.02 17.66
C ARG A 362 2.31 -1.57 17.82
N GLU A 363 2.58 -2.33 18.87
CA GLU A 363 3.91 -2.90 19.09
C GLU A 363 4.27 -3.98 18.07
N ARG A 364 3.31 -4.85 17.72
CA ARG A 364 3.60 -6.03 16.91
C ARG A 364 3.50 -5.76 15.40
N PHE A 365 2.64 -4.83 14.99
CA PHE A 365 2.28 -4.66 13.57
C PHE A 365 2.50 -3.26 13.01
N ALA A 366 2.67 -2.21 13.83
CA ALA A 366 2.98 -0.90 13.26
C ALA A 366 4.37 -0.90 12.61
N ALA A 367 4.40 -0.51 11.34
CA ALA A 367 5.63 -0.48 10.57
C ALA A 367 6.43 0.82 10.84
N PRO A 368 7.76 0.75 10.88
CA PRO A 368 8.60 1.94 10.82
C PRO A 368 8.57 2.57 9.43
N GLU A 369 8.92 3.85 9.33
CA GLU A 369 9.06 4.54 8.05
C GLU A 369 10.09 3.85 7.14
N GLY A 370 9.80 3.81 5.84
CA GLY A 370 10.64 3.15 4.85
C GLY A 370 10.63 1.63 4.98
N SER A 371 9.49 1.05 5.36
CA SER A 371 9.23 -0.39 5.35
C SER A 371 8.81 -0.87 3.98
N LEU A 372 9.12 -2.14 3.67
CA LEU A 372 8.55 -2.86 2.54
C LEU A 372 7.07 -3.14 2.81
N VAL A 373 6.19 -2.81 1.88
CA VAL A 373 4.74 -2.87 2.10
C VAL A 373 4.00 -3.83 1.17
N ASN A 374 4.64 -4.30 0.11
CA ASN A 374 4.04 -5.23 -0.85
C ASN A 374 5.00 -6.33 -1.27
N GLU A 375 4.43 -7.37 -1.91
CA GLU A 375 5.16 -8.57 -2.31
C GLU A 375 6.26 -8.26 -3.34
N ARG A 376 6.01 -7.39 -4.31
CA ARG A 376 7.01 -6.97 -5.32
C ARG A 376 8.26 -6.40 -4.66
N GLN A 377 8.07 -5.49 -3.70
CA GLN A 377 9.17 -4.87 -2.95
C GLN A 377 9.94 -5.92 -2.14
N TYR A 378 9.22 -6.84 -1.49
CA TYR A 378 9.82 -7.95 -0.73
C TYR A 378 10.67 -8.84 -1.64
N GLN A 379 10.14 -9.30 -2.77
CA GLN A 379 10.84 -10.18 -3.70
C GLN A 379 12.10 -9.52 -4.29
N ALA A 380 12.04 -8.23 -4.61
CA ALA A 380 13.20 -7.50 -5.10
C ALA A 380 14.33 -7.45 -4.06
N VAL A 381 14.01 -7.18 -2.78
CA VAL A 381 15.03 -7.15 -1.73
C VAL A 381 15.50 -8.56 -1.36
N ALA A 382 14.62 -9.58 -1.37
CA ALA A 382 15.00 -10.97 -1.14
C ALA A 382 15.98 -11.47 -2.19
N GLU A 383 15.71 -11.20 -3.48
CA GLU A 383 16.62 -11.53 -4.58
C GLU A 383 17.98 -10.83 -4.42
N CYS A 384 17.98 -9.56 -3.97
CA CYS A 384 19.23 -8.87 -3.65
C CYS A 384 20.03 -9.59 -2.56
N VAL A 385 19.38 -9.97 -1.44
CA VAL A 385 20.04 -10.66 -0.32
C VAL A 385 20.61 -12.01 -0.77
N ASP A 386 19.85 -12.79 -1.56
CA ASP A 386 20.30 -14.09 -2.06
C ASP A 386 21.48 -13.95 -3.00
N ALA A 387 21.47 -12.96 -3.89
CA ALA A 387 22.59 -12.66 -4.78
C ALA A 387 23.85 -12.23 -4.01
N LEU A 388 23.70 -11.38 -2.98
CA LEU A 388 24.82 -10.96 -2.14
C LEU A 388 25.43 -12.11 -1.34
N ARG A 389 24.61 -13.02 -0.84
CA ARG A 389 25.09 -14.24 -0.16
C ARG A 389 25.82 -15.16 -1.12
N ALA A 390 25.37 -15.27 -2.37
CA ALA A 390 26.06 -16.02 -3.41
C ALA A 390 27.44 -15.40 -3.72
N ALA A 391 27.52 -14.06 -3.81
CA ALA A 391 28.80 -13.37 -4.00
C ALA A 391 29.79 -13.63 -2.85
N ILE A 392 29.33 -13.62 -1.58
CA ILE A 392 30.17 -13.98 -0.43
C ILE A 392 30.67 -15.42 -0.54
N ALA A 393 29.77 -16.36 -0.88
CA ALA A 393 30.14 -17.77 -1.05
C ALA A 393 31.17 -17.95 -2.17
N SER A 394 31.10 -17.17 -3.26
CA SER A 394 32.07 -17.17 -4.33
C SER A 394 33.45 -16.64 -3.88
N ILE A 395 33.48 -15.59 -3.05
CA ILE A 395 34.70 -15.08 -2.42
C ILE A 395 35.31 -16.15 -1.49
N ASP A 396 34.53 -16.76 -0.64
CA ASP A 396 34.99 -17.79 0.32
C ASP A 396 35.51 -19.06 -0.38
N ALA A 397 34.97 -19.37 -1.56
CA ALA A 397 35.45 -20.47 -2.41
C ALA A 397 36.70 -20.12 -3.23
N GLY A 398 37.15 -18.86 -3.22
CA GLY A 398 38.30 -18.40 -3.99
C GLY A 398 38.02 -18.35 -5.49
N HIS A 399 36.77 -18.09 -5.90
CA HIS A 399 36.43 -17.93 -7.32
C HIS A 399 36.97 -16.60 -7.86
N ASP A 400 37.12 -16.55 -9.19
CA ASP A 400 37.56 -15.36 -9.90
C ASP A 400 36.57 -14.20 -9.77
N GLU A 401 37.05 -12.96 -9.83
CA GLU A 401 36.26 -11.73 -9.73
C GLU A 401 35.08 -11.70 -10.71
N GLN A 402 35.20 -12.33 -11.88
CA GLN A 402 34.13 -12.42 -12.88
C GLN A 402 32.85 -13.11 -12.33
N ILE A 403 33.04 -14.18 -11.55
CA ILE A 403 31.90 -14.92 -10.94
C ILE A 403 31.25 -14.07 -9.85
N ILE A 404 32.07 -13.41 -9.02
CA ILE A 404 31.58 -12.51 -7.97
C ILE A 404 30.78 -11.36 -8.57
N LEU A 405 31.28 -10.77 -9.68
CA LEU A 405 30.60 -9.66 -10.38
C LEU A 405 29.21 -10.06 -10.91
N VAL A 406 29.01 -11.29 -11.39
CA VAL A 406 27.70 -11.76 -11.86
C VAL A 406 26.65 -11.64 -10.74
N ASP A 407 26.99 -12.10 -9.53
CA ASP A 407 26.09 -12.04 -8.40
C ASP A 407 25.88 -10.60 -7.91
N LEU A 408 26.90 -9.76 -7.91
CA LEU A 408 26.78 -8.35 -7.54
C LEU A 408 25.91 -7.57 -8.53
N TYR A 409 26.01 -7.83 -9.82
CA TYR A 409 25.13 -7.24 -10.84
C TYR A 409 23.69 -7.70 -10.66
N ARG A 410 23.47 -8.97 -10.31
CA ARG A 410 22.15 -9.51 -10.00
C ARG A 410 21.55 -8.78 -8.81
N ALA A 411 22.31 -8.57 -7.73
CA ALA A 411 21.89 -7.82 -6.57
C ALA A 411 21.56 -6.35 -6.90
N SER A 412 22.42 -5.67 -7.64
CA SER A 412 22.21 -4.28 -8.07
C SER A 412 20.98 -4.14 -8.98
N THR A 413 20.74 -5.12 -9.87
CA THR A 413 19.56 -5.18 -10.74
C THR A 413 18.29 -5.33 -9.92
N ALA A 414 18.27 -6.21 -8.92
CA ALA A 414 17.13 -6.42 -8.04
C ALA A 414 16.72 -5.13 -7.30
N LEU A 415 17.69 -4.38 -6.76
CA LEU A 415 17.42 -3.06 -6.15
C LEU A 415 17.00 -2.01 -7.20
N GLY A 416 17.54 -2.10 -8.42
CA GLY A 416 17.11 -1.26 -9.53
C GLY A 416 15.65 -1.50 -9.94
N LEU A 417 15.19 -2.74 -9.90
CA LEU A 417 13.78 -3.12 -10.12
C LEU A 417 12.88 -2.63 -8.97
N LEU A 418 13.38 -2.58 -7.73
CA LEU A 418 12.63 -2.05 -6.59
C LEU A 418 12.25 -0.58 -6.81
N THR A 419 13.21 0.25 -7.20
CA THR A 419 13.04 1.70 -7.39
C THR A 419 12.59 2.09 -8.80
N GLY A 420 12.63 1.16 -9.77
CA GLY A 420 12.34 1.47 -11.17
C GLY A 420 13.50 2.09 -11.96
N ALA A 421 14.71 2.12 -11.39
CA ALA A 421 15.92 2.49 -12.15
C ALA A 421 16.22 1.50 -13.29
N ILE A 422 15.71 0.28 -13.16
CA ILE A 422 15.66 -0.77 -14.19
C ILE A 422 14.20 -1.21 -14.24
N THR A 423 13.57 -1.18 -15.42
CA THR A 423 12.13 -1.47 -15.56
C THR A 423 11.90 -2.61 -16.54
N ARG A 424 10.81 -3.35 -16.32
CA ARG A 424 10.21 -4.29 -17.26
C ARG A 424 8.79 -3.82 -17.55
N ASP A 425 8.37 -3.81 -18.79
CA ASP A 425 7.05 -3.32 -19.22
C ASP A 425 5.92 -4.01 -18.45
N GLU A 426 6.00 -5.33 -18.24
CA GLU A 426 5.02 -6.11 -17.46
C GLU A 426 4.85 -5.62 -16.01
N VAL A 427 5.90 -5.08 -15.39
CA VAL A 427 5.84 -4.55 -14.01
C VAL A 427 5.08 -3.22 -13.99
N PHE A 428 5.25 -2.39 -15.02
CA PHE A 428 4.48 -1.16 -15.17
C PHE A 428 3.00 -1.45 -15.31
N ASP A 429 2.62 -2.33 -16.23
CA ASP A 429 1.23 -2.71 -16.48
C ASP A 429 0.56 -3.23 -15.19
N GLU A 430 1.25 -4.07 -14.41
CA GLU A 430 0.71 -4.60 -13.16
C GLU A 430 0.48 -3.51 -12.10
N ILE A 431 1.41 -2.57 -11.95
CA ILE A 431 1.31 -1.50 -10.95
C ILE A 431 0.20 -0.52 -11.34
N PHE A 432 0.24 0.02 -12.55
CA PHE A 432 -0.62 1.14 -12.94
C PHE A 432 -2.06 0.73 -13.26
N SER A 433 -2.31 -0.51 -13.69
CA SER A 433 -3.68 -1.03 -13.86
C SER A 433 -4.52 -1.00 -12.57
N LYS A 434 -3.90 -0.97 -11.40
CA LYS A 434 -4.57 -0.90 -10.09
C LYS A 434 -4.92 0.53 -9.64
N PHE A 435 -4.49 1.54 -10.40
CA PHE A 435 -4.75 2.93 -10.09
C PHE A 435 -6.13 3.39 -10.56
N CYS A 436 -6.61 4.48 -9.96
CA CYS A 436 -7.76 5.19 -10.49
C CYS A 436 -7.42 5.93 -11.78
N ILE A 437 -8.40 6.06 -12.69
CA ILE A 437 -8.30 6.95 -13.85
C ILE A 437 -8.08 8.38 -13.37
N GLY A 438 -7.16 9.11 -14.00
CA GLY A 438 -6.82 10.49 -13.64
C GLY A 438 -5.68 10.64 -12.61
N LYS A 439 -5.04 9.50 -12.27
CA LYS A 439 -3.83 9.41 -11.43
C LYS A 439 -2.65 8.87 -12.21
#